data_b5c9494d0ffdadd38ed497077e60c92a
#
_entry.id   b5c9494d0ffdadd38ed497077e60c92a
#
_cell.length_a   1.000
_cell.length_b   1.000
_cell.length_c   1.000
_cell.angle_alpha   90.00
_cell.angle_beta   90.00
_cell.angle_gamma   90.00
#
_symmetry.space_group_name_H-M   'P 1'
#
loop_
_entity.id
_entity.type
_entity.pdbx_description
1 polymer ?
#
loop_
_entity_poly.entity_id
_entity_poly.type
_entity_poly.pdbx_seq_one_letter_code
_entity_poly.pdbx_strand_id
1 'polypeptide(L)'
;MASPKKKQQTTRHVALLRGVNVNGITIKSADLKALFVELGFGAVRTVLASGNVLFDTDESDAGALRTRIEQALRKRFDYDAWIVLLKQKTMAEMAAGYPFERIDEERHPYVVFGSDPAMLDEVIEKAGSVDPEVERLKQGQGVLYWQCPRGESTDTPVAKLLAKTRYKSSTTTRNLRTVEKLLTD
;
A
#
# COMPACT_ATOMS: atom_id res chain seq x y z
N MET A 1 4.86 39.87 23.95
CA MET A 1 5.64 38.63 24.05
C MET A 1 4.94 37.56 23.26
N ALA A 2 5.50 37.14 22.13
CA ALA A 2 4.91 36.07 21.30
C ALA A 2 5.21 34.72 21.97
N SER A 3 4.16 33.96 22.31
CA SER A 3 4.29 32.61 22.82
C SER A 3 5.01 31.75 21.77
N PRO A 4 5.96 30.88 22.16
CA PRO A 4 6.63 30.00 21.23
C PRO A 4 5.59 29.06 20.64
N LYS A 5 5.40 29.08 19.32
CA LYS A 5 4.61 28.08 18.60
C LYS A 5 5.18 26.70 18.96
N LYS A 6 4.40 25.89 19.68
CA LYS A 6 4.70 24.47 19.90
C LYS A 6 5.04 23.87 18.53
N LYS A 7 6.25 23.33 18.36
CA LYS A 7 6.64 22.57 17.18
C LYS A 7 5.64 21.42 17.06
N GLN A 8 4.72 21.51 16.13
CA GLN A 8 3.73 20.48 15.88
C GLN A 8 4.51 19.23 15.45
N GLN A 9 4.29 18.14 16.15
CA GLN A 9 5.04 16.89 15.91
C GLN A 9 4.46 16.25 14.64
N THR A 10 5.22 16.29 13.56
CA THR A 10 4.83 15.62 12.31
C THR A 10 4.98 14.11 12.44
N THR A 11 4.08 13.39 11.79
CA THR A 11 4.11 11.92 11.68
C THR A 11 4.39 11.52 10.24
N ARG A 12 5.30 10.56 10.08
CA ARG A 12 5.61 10.00 8.77
C ARG A 12 4.54 9.00 8.33
N HIS A 13 3.99 9.25 7.16
CA HIS A 13 2.94 8.42 6.55
C HIS A 13 3.39 7.82 5.24
N VAL A 14 2.74 6.74 4.86
CA VAL A 14 2.85 6.09 3.56
C VAL A 14 1.48 6.03 2.92
N ALA A 15 1.37 6.52 1.69
CA ALA A 15 0.22 6.34 0.83
C ALA A 15 0.56 5.32 -0.26
N LEU A 16 -0.23 4.25 -0.32
CA LEU A 16 -0.16 3.26 -1.39
C LEU A 16 -1.33 3.50 -2.33
N LEU A 17 -1.05 4.02 -3.52
CA LEU A 17 -2.06 4.27 -4.53
C LEU A 17 -2.44 2.94 -5.21
N ARG A 18 -3.71 2.81 -5.51
CA ARG A 18 -4.23 1.70 -6.28
C ARG A 18 -4.47 2.11 -7.73
N GLY A 19 -4.27 1.17 -8.66
CA GLY A 19 -4.61 1.36 -10.06
C GLY A 19 -3.69 2.31 -10.84
N VAL A 20 -2.55 2.70 -10.28
CA VAL A 20 -1.56 3.55 -10.95
C VAL A 20 -0.62 2.71 -11.80
N ASN A 21 -0.34 3.19 -13.01
CA ASN A 21 0.49 2.53 -14.02
C ASN A 21 -0.01 1.15 -14.45
N VAL A 22 -1.33 0.98 -14.37
CA VAL A 22 -2.06 -0.18 -14.88
C VAL A 22 -3.31 0.30 -15.65
N ASN A 23 -3.75 -0.43 -16.66
CA ASN A 23 -4.97 -0.15 -17.41
C ASN A 23 -5.05 1.28 -18.02
N GLY A 24 -3.93 1.82 -18.50
CA GLY A 24 -3.90 3.11 -19.18
C GLY A 24 -3.75 4.35 -18.30
N ILE A 25 -3.81 4.21 -16.99
CA ILE A 25 -3.56 5.33 -16.06
C ILE A 25 -2.09 5.41 -15.74
N THR A 26 -1.41 6.42 -16.28
CA THR A 26 0.01 6.66 -16.04
C THR A 26 0.21 7.94 -15.25
N ILE A 27 0.78 7.81 -14.05
CA ILE A 27 1.19 8.94 -13.21
C ILE A 27 2.70 8.89 -13.04
N LYS A 28 3.38 9.94 -13.53
CA LYS A 28 4.83 10.06 -13.31
C LYS A 28 5.13 10.35 -11.85
N SER A 29 6.18 9.73 -11.32
CA SER A 29 6.59 9.92 -9.93
C SER A 29 6.85 11.39 -9.57
N ALA A 30 7.36 12.18 -10.51
CA ALA A 30 7.56 13.62 -10.31
C ALA A 30 6.25 14.38 -10.13
N ASP A 31 5.22 14.08 -10.94
CA ASP A 31 3.90 14.72 -10.88
C ASP A 31 3.18 14.33 -9.59
N LEU A 32 3.31 13.05 -9.18
CA LEU A 32 2.77 12.55 -7.93
C LEU A 32 3.43 13.24 -6.73
N LYS A 33 4.77 13.37 -6.74
CA LYS A 33 5.51 14.10 -5.70
C LYS A 33 5.07 15.56 -5.64
N ALA A 34 4.94 16.23 -6.78
CA ALA A 34 4.51 17.63 -6.86
C ALA A 34 3.13 17.83 -6.21
N LEU A 35 2.16 16.95 -6.49
CA LEU A 35 0.84 17.00 -5.88
C LEU A 35 0.90 16.95 -4.34
N PHE A 36 1.70 16.04 -3.77
CA PHE A 36 1.83 15.92 -2.31
C PHE A 36 2.52 17.14 -1.69
N VAL A 37 3.49 17.74 -2.38
CA VAL A 37 4.11 19.00 -1.95
C VAL A 37 3.09 20.16 -2.01
N GLU A 38 2.29 20.26 -3.06
CA GLU A 38 1.22 21.26 -3.20
C GLU A 38 0.14 21.13 -2.12
N LEU A 39 -0.09 19.91 -1.62
CA LEU A 39 -0.95 19.65 -0.45
C LEU A 39 -0.33 20.11 0.87
N GLY A 40 0.91 20.62 0.88
CA GLY A 40 1.59 21.13 2.08
C GLY A 40 2.26 20.05 2.93
N PHE A 41 2.44 18.85 2.41
CA PHE A 41 3.14 17.78 3.13
C PHE A 41 4.66 17.97 3.08
N GLY A 42 5.33 17.58 4.18
CA GLY A 42 6.78 17.64 4.30
C GLY A 42 7.47 16.36 3.81
N ALA A 43 8.78 16.47 3.55
CA ALA A 43 9.68 15.35 3.24
C ALA A 43 9.10 14.31 2.23
N VAL A 44 8.44 14.80 1.19
CA VAL A 44 7.75 13.96 0.20
C VAL A 44 8.74 13.16 -0.64
N ARG A 45 8.58 11.84 -0.65
CA ARG A 45 9.38 10.90 -1.45
C ARG A 45 8.49 9.87 -2.13
N THR A 46 8.68 9.65 -3.42
CA THR A 46 8.06 8.56 -4.18
C THR A 46 9.03 7.38 -4.28
N VAL A 47 8.50 6.15 -4.21
CA VAL A 47 9.28 4.92 -4.30
C VAL A 47 8.71 4.03 -5.39
N LEU A 48 9.49 3.76 -6.41
CA LEU A 48 9.10 3.03 -7.61
C LEU A 48 7.91 3.68 -8.35
N ALA A 49 7.62 3.18 -9.55
CA ALA A 49 6.54 3.70 -10.39
C ALA A 49 5.13 3.21 -10.00
N SER A 50 5.02 2.39 -8.93
CA SER A 50 3.75 1.75 -8.54
C SER A 50 2.87 2.57 -7.59
N GLY A 51 3.09 3.89 -7.51
CA GLY A 51 2.25 4.78 -6.69
C GLY A 51 2.47 4.62 -5.20
N ASN A 52 3.71 4.67 -4.75
CA ASN A 52 4.06 4.64 -3.33
C ASN A 52 4.65 6.00 -2.93
N VAL A 53 4.06 6.66 -1.94
CA VAL A 53 4.48 7.98 -1.48
C VAL A 53 4.70 7.99 0.02
N LEU A 54 5.88 8.46 0.45
CA LEU A 54 6.15 8.82 1.84
C LEU A 54 6.04 10.32 2.00
N PHE A 55 5.52 10.76 3.13
CA PHE A 55 5.39 12.17 3.47
C PHE A 55 5.20 12.38 4.96
N ASP A 56 5.50 13.58 5.41
CA ASP A 56 5.30 14.02 6.78
C ASP A 56 4.11 14.98 6.86
N THR A 57 3.26 14.81 7.88
CA THR A 57 2.14 15.71 8.18
C THR A 57 1.88 15.77 9.67
N ASP A 58 1.32 16.88 10.13
CA ASP A 58 0.78 17.08 11.47
C ASP A 58 -0.72 16.78 11.56
N GLU A 59 -1.38 16.43 10.43
CA GLU A 59 -2.77 16.02 10.42
C GLU A 59 -2.94 14.69 11.16
N SER A 60 -3.79 14.71 12.17
CA SER A 60 -4.04 13.55 13.05
C SER A 60 -5.24 12.71 12.62
N ASP A 61 -6.18 13.29 11.88
CA ASP A 61 -7.35 12.58 11.35
C ASP A 61 -7.00 11.84 10.06
N ALA A 62 -6.78 10.53 10.17
CA ALA A 62 -6.41 9.69 9.05
C ALA A 62 -7.53 9.60 7.98
N GLY A 63 -8.81 9.72 8.37
CA GLY A 63 -9.95 9.71 7.45
C GLY A 63 -9.99 10.99 6.62
N ALA A 64 -9.88 12.15 7.27
CA ALA A 64 -9.81 13.45 6.61
C ALA A 64 -8.57 13.55 5.69
N LEU A 65 -7.42 13.08 6.17
CA LEU A 65 -6.18 13.05 5.40
C LEU A 65 -6.30 12.19 4.14
N ARG A 66 -6.85 10.98 4.26
CA ARG A 66 -7.11 10.10 3.12
C ARG A 66 -8.05 10.75 2.11
N THR A 67 -9.19 11.26 2.55
CA THR A 67 -10.18 11.92 1.70
C THR A 67 -9.58 13.09 0.93
N ARG A 68 -8.78 13.91 1.60
CA ARG A 68 -8.09 15.06 0.99
C ARG A 68 -7.12 14.63 -0.10
N ILE A 69 -6.33 13.59 0.14
CA ILE A 69 -5.37 13.07 -0.85
C ILE A 69 -6.13 12.47 -2.05
N GLU A 70 -7.15 11.64 -1.82
CA GLU A 70 -7.94 11.01 -2.87
C GLU A 70 -8.65 12.04 -3.75
N GLN A 71 -9.24 13.09 -3.17
CA GLN A 71 -9.86 14.18 -3.92
C GLN A 71 -8.85 14.93 -4.80
N ALA A 72 -7.66 15.20 -4.27
CA ALA A 72 -6.59 15.86 -5.02
C ALA A 72 -6.09 14.99 -6.19
N LEU A 73 -5.93 13.69 -5.97
CA LEU A 73 -5.56 12.73 -6.99
C LEU A 73 -6.61 12.65 -8.11
N ARG A 74 -7.90 12.55 -7.75
CA ARG A 74 -9.01 12.54 -8.72
C ARG A 74 -9.02 13.81 -9.56
N LYS A 75 -8.89 14.96 -8.91
CA LYS A 75 -8.90 16.26 -9.60
C LYS A 75 -7.71 16.44 -10.54
N ARG A 76 -6.52 15.96 -10.15
CA ARG A 76 -5.27 16.18 -10.90
C ARG A 76 -5.10 15.21 -12.06
N PHE A 77 -5.47 13.95 -11.88
CA PHE A 77 -5.16 12.84 -12.78
C PHE A 77 -6.38 12.19 -13.43
N ASP A 78 -7.59 12.68 -13.13
CA ASP A 78 -8.85 12.24 -13.72
C ASP A 78 -9.04 10.71 -13.66
N TYR A 79 -8.83 10.12 -12.47
CA TYR A 79 -9.08 8.69 -12.25
C TYR A 79 -9.71 8.46 -10.88
N ASP A 80 -10.43 7.35 -10.71
CA ASP A 80 -11.04 6.98 -9.45
C ASP A 80 -9.99 6.55 -8.43
N ALA A 81 -9.36 7.55 -7.81
CA ALA A 81 -8.28 7.37 -6.88
C ALA A 81 -8.77 6.75 -5.56
N TRP A 82 -8.05 5.73 -5.13
CA TRP A 82 -8.20 5.10 -3.85
C TRP A 82 -6.81 4.78 -3.28
N ILE A 83 -6.60 5.03 -1.99
CA ILE A 83 -5.33 4.81 -1.33
C ILE A 83 -5.48 3.98 -0.05
N VAL A 84 -4.45 3.21 0.26
CA VAL A 84 -4.16 2.76 1.62
C VAL A 84 -3.25 3.79 2.26
N LEU A 85 -3.68 4.33 3.40
CA LEU A 85 -2.91 5.30 4.17
C LEU A 85 -2.50 4.69 5.51
N LEU A 86 -1.21 4.63 5.75
CA LEU A 86 -0.62 4.04 6.97
C LEU A 86 0.45 4.97 7.56
N LYS A 87 0.65 4.88 8.87
CA LYS A 87 1.88 5.40 9.48
C LYS A 87 3.05 4.49 9.07
N GLN A 88 4.22 5.05 8.80
CA GLN A 88 5.41 4.27 8.44
C GLN A 88 5.75 3.23 9.53
N LYS A 89 5.57 3.58 10.80
CA LYS A 89 5.76 2.65 11.93
C LYS A 89 4.86 1.41 11.81
N THR A 90 3.57 1.60 11.53
CA THR A 90 2.63 0.48 11.34
C THR A 90 3.03 -0.39 10.16
N MET A 91 3.49 0.21 9.06
CA MET A 91 4.02 -0.55 7.92
C MET A 91 5.27 -1.36 8.29
N ALA A 92 6.15 -0.82 9.15
CA ALA A 92 7.32 -1.54 9.64
C ALA A 92 6.93 -2.76 10.47
N GLU A 93 5.94 -2.62 11.34
CA GLU A 93 5.38 -3.74 12.13
C GLU A 93 4.77 -4.81 11.21
N MET A 94 4.04 -4.41 10.18
CA MET A 94 3.50 -5.32 9.16
C MET A 94 4.62 -6.05 8.40
N ALA A 95 5.66 -5.35 7.97
CA ALA A 95 6.80 -5.97 7.28
C ALA A 95 7.54 -6.99 8.15
N ALA A 96 7.78 -6.63 9.42
CA ALA A 96 8.43 -7.52 10.39
C ALA A 96 7.59 -8.78 10.71
N GLY A 97 6.27 -8.69 10.56
CA GLY A 97 5.34 -9.80 10.78
C GLY A 97 5.27 -10.83 9.64
N TYR A 98 6.03 -10.65 8.54
CA TYR A 98 6.01 -11.58 7.41
C TYR A 98 6.44 -12.99 7.86
N PRO A 99 5.58 -14.01 7.69
CA PRO A 99 5.75 -15.28 8.41
C PRO A 99 6.48 -16.37 7.62
N PHE A 100 6.74 -16.16 6.32
CA PHE A 100 7.32 -17.20 5.48
C PHE A 100 8.82 -17.00 5.30
N GLU A 101 9.53 -18.10 5.10
CA GLU A 101 10.96 -18.06 4.74
C GLU A 101 11.17 -17.29 3.45
N ARG A 102 12.20 -16.46 3.42
CA ARG A 102 12.59 -15.65 2.27
C ARG A 102 13.45 -16.47 1.33
N ILE A 103 12.87 -16.91 0.21
CA ILE A 103 13.54 -17.57 -0.91
C ILE A 103 13.28 -16.76 -2.18
N ASP A 104 13.67 -15.49 -2.12
CA ASP A 104 13.29 -14.44 -3.09
C ASP A 104 13.75 -14.72 -4.53
N GLU A 105 14.67 -15.66 -4.75
CA GLU A 105 15.09 -16.10 -6.08
C GLU A 105 14.05 -17.02 -6.73
N GLU A 106 13.31 -17.79 -5.93
CA GLU A 106 12.31 -18.75 -6.37
C GLU A 106 10.89 -18.26 -6.18
N ARG A 107 10.63 -17.53 -5.10
CA ARG A 107 9.32 -17.07 -4.69
C ARG A 107 9.28 -15.58 -4.38
N HIS A 108 8.22 -14.92 -4.81
CA HIS A 108 7.98 -13.53 -4.48
C HIS A 108 7.15 -13.39 -3.20
N PRO A 109 7.67 -12.64 -2.21
CA PRO A 109 6.93 -12.29 -1.01
C PRO A 109 6.05 -11.06 -1.27
N TYR A 110 4.77 -11.14 -0.91
CA TYR A 110 3.81 -10.05 -1.05
C TYR A 110 3.10 -9.72 0.26
N VAL A 111 2.72 -8.46 0.38
CA VAL A 111 1.79 -7.95 1.40
C VAL A 111 0.57 -7.41 0.68
N VAL A 112 -0.60 -7.91 1.03
CA VAL A 112 -1.90 -7.47 0.51
C VAL A 112 -2.55 -6.57 1.56
N PHE A 113 -2.81 -5.33 1.18
CA PHE A 113 -3.48 -4.33 1.99
C PHE A 113 -4.94 -4.22 1.55
N GLY A 114 -5.86 -4.08 2.49
CA GLY A 114 -7.28 -3.89 2.23
C GLY A 114 -7.76 -2.50 2.61
N SER A 115 -8.87 -2.08 2.00
CA SER A 115 -9.58 -0.85 2.40
C SER A 115 -10.19 -0.98 3.79
N ASP A 116 -10.47 -2.23 4.18
CA ASP A 116 -11.13 -2.58 5.43
C ASP A 116 -10.70 -4.01 5.84
N PRO A 117 -10.56 -4.30 7.15
CA PRO A 117 -10.18 -5.62 7.63
C PRO A 117 -11.12 -6.74 7.20
N ALA A 118 -12.44 -6.49 7.17
CA ALA A 118 -13.42 -7.49 6.78
C ALA A 118 -13.21 -8.00 5.34
N MET A 119 -12.68 -7.16 4.47
CA MET A 119 -12.34 -7.54 3.10
C MET A 119 -11.20 -8.56 3.06
N LEU A 120 -10.21 -8.41 3.94
CA LEU A 120 -9.09 -9.34 4.05
C LEU A 120 -9.55 -10.69 4.65
N ASP A 121 -10.44 -10.64 5.63
CA ASP A 121 -11.06 -11.84 6.22
C ASP A 121 -11.84 -12.63 5.16
N GLU A 122 -12.59 -11.95 4.31
CA GLU A 122 -13.31 -12.57 3.20
C GLU A 122 -12.36 -13.20 2.18
N VAL A 123 -11.24 -12.55 1.87
CA VAL A 123 -10.23 -13.12 0.95
C VAL A 123 -9.65 -14.42 1.51
N ILE A 124 -9.30 -14.46 2.81
CA ILE A 124 -8.81 -15.69 3.48
C ILE A 124 -9.85 -16.80 3.42
N GLU A 125 -11.10 -16.48 3.76
CA GLU A 125 -12.19 -17.45 3.74
C GLU A 125 -12.41 -18.04 2.34
N LYS A 126 -12.42 -17.19 1.31
CA LYS A 126 -12.63 -17.60 -0.08
C LYS A 126 -11.43 -18.30 -0.70
N ALA A 127 -10.23 -17.99 -0.25
CA ALA A 127 -9.03 -18.73 -0.67
C ALA A 127 -9.04 -20.16 -0.12
N GLY A 128 -9.63 -20.37 1.06
CA GLY A 128 -9.65 -21.67 1.71
C GLY A 128 -8.25 -22.23 1.97
N SER A 129 -8.10 -23.55 1.84
CA SER A 129 -6.79 -24.19 1.94
C SER A 129 -6.05 -24.01 0.62
N VAL A 130 -4.93 -23.29 0.63
CA VAL A 130 -4.01 -23.18 -0.50
C VAL A 130 -2.95 -24.29 -0.44
N ASP A 131 -2.55 -24.80 -1.59
CA ASP A 131 -1.46 -25.76 -1.68
C ASP A 131 -0.13 -25.05 -1.39
N PRO A 132 0.58 -25.40 -0.32
CA PRO A 132 1.84 -24.73 0.06
C PRO A 132 2.97 -24.95 -0.94
N GLU A 133 2.88 -25.96 -1.82
CA GLU A 133 3.83 -26.14 -2.91
C GLU A 133 3.59 -25.12 -4.03
N VAL A 134 2.35 -24.70 -4.23
CA VAL A 134 1.98 -23.66 -5.21
C VAL A 134 2.15 -22.28 -4.61
N GLU A 135 1.46 -21.99 -3.51
CA GLU A 135 1.48 -20.67 -2.88
C GLU A 135 1.21 -20.76 -1.38
N ARG A 136 1.54 -19.70 -0.65
CA ARG A 136 1.29 -19.60 0.79
C ARG A 136 0.53 -18.33 1.09
N LEU A 137 -0.49 -18.43 1.91
CA LEU A 137 -1.31 -17.30 2.34
C LEU A 137 -1.51 -17.35 3.85
N LYS A 138 -1.30 -16.22 4.52
CA LYS A 138 -1.53 -16.11 5.97
C LYS A 138 -2.04 -14.73 6.32
N GLN A 139 -3.01 -14.68 7.22
CA GLN A 139 -3.51 -13.44 7.78
C GLN A 139 -2.52 -12.84 8.77
N GLY A 140 -2.29 -11.54 8.67
CA GLY A 140 -1.55 -10.72 9.61
C GLY A 140 -2.45 -9.67 10.25
N GLN A 141 -1.85 -8.77 11.03
CA GLN A 141 -2.58 -7.67 11.63
C GLN A 141 -2.88 -6.59 10.58
N GLY A 142 -4.10 -6.60 10.03
CA GLY A 142 -4.57 -5.64 9.03
C GLY A 142 -3.99 -5.84 7.62
N VAL A 143 -3.38 -6.99 7.34
CA VAL A 143 -2.83 -7.37 6.04
C VAL A 143 -2.96 -8.86 5.81
N LEU A 144 -2.79 -9.29 4.55
CA LEU A 144 -2.49 -10.68 4.23
C LEU A 144 -1.05 -10.80 3.74
N TYR A 145 -0.36 -11.83 4.17
CA TYR A 145 0.93 -12.23 3.63
C TYR A 145 0.74 -13.31 2.60
N TRP A 146 1.28 -13.07 1.43
CA TRP A 146 1.17 -13.99 0.31
C TRP A 146 2.54 -14.25 -0.30
N GLN A 147 2.81 -15.53 -0.60
CA GLN A 147 4.03 -15.95 -1.28
C GLN A 147 3.67 -16.87 -2.43
N CYS A 148 4.16 -16.58 -3.63
CA CYS A 148 3.92 -17.38 -4.82
C CYS A 148 5.23 -17.57 -5.62
N PRO A 149 5.28 -18.54 -6.56
CA PRO A 149 6.44 -18.72 -7.44
C PRO A 149 6.73 -17.44 -8.22
N ARG A 150 7.99 -17.21 -8.48
CA ARG A 150 8.44 -16.04 -9.25
C ARG A 150 7.91 -16.12 -10.68
N GLY A 151 7.30 -15.03 -11.14
CA GLY A 151 6.67 -14.95 -12.46
C GLY A 151 5.21 -15.37 -12.50
N GLU A 152 4.67 -15.99 -11.44
CA GLU A 152 3.30 -16.51 -11.40
C GLU A 152 2.31 -15.67 -10.60
N SER A 153 2.67 -14.44 -10.26
CA SER A 153 1.83 -13.54 -9.43
C SER A 153 0.48 -13.13 -10.06
N THR A 154 0.19 -13.59 -11.27
CA THR A 154 -1.10 -13.41 -11.97
C THR A 154 -1.87 -14.71 -12.15
N ASP A 155 -1.25 -15.88 -11.96
CA ASP A 155 -1.76 -17.16 -12.41
C ASP A 155 -2.20 -18.11 -11.30
N THR A 156 -1.73 -17.89 -10.08
CA THR A 156 -2.10 -18.72 -8.92
C THR A 156 -3.56 -18.52 -8.49
N PRO A 157 -4.16 -19.46 -7.74
CA PRO A 157 -5.52 -19.34 -7.20
C PRO A 157 -5.75 -18.02 -6.42
N VAL A 158 -4.82 -17.63 -5.54
CA VAL A 158 -4.93 -16.37 -4.77
C VAL A 158 -4.83 -15.16 -5.69
N ALA A 159 -3.93 -15.18 -6.68
CA ALA A 159 -3.83 -14.11 -7.68
C ALA A 159 -5.14 -13.92 -8.45
N LYS A 160 -5.73 -15.01 -8.93
CA LYS A 160 -7.03 -14.99 -9.62
C LYS A 160 -8.18 -14.54 -8.72
N LEU A 161 -8.14 -14.90 -7.44
CA LEU A 161 -9.12 -14.42 -6.45
C LEU A 161 -9.01 -12.91 -6.28
N LEU A 162 -7.81 -12.38 -6.02
CA LEU A 162 -7.55 -10.95 -5.85
C LEU A 162 -7.84 -10.12 -7.12
N ALA A 163 -7.77 -10.74 -8.29
CA ALA A 163 -8.11 -10.10 -9.57
C ALA A 163 -9.61 -9.92 -9.80
N LYS A 164 -10.49 -10.63 -9.07
CA LYS A 164 -11.95 -10.43 -9.17
C LYS A 164 -12.31 -9.00 -8.81
N THR A 165 -13.26 -8.41 -9.54
CA THR A 165 -13.67 -6.99 -9.41
C THR A 165 -13.89 -6.58 -7.96
N ARG A 166 -14.58 -7.40 -7.17
CA ARG A 166 -14.84 -7.14 -5.75
C ARG A 166 -13.57 -6.87 -4.95
N TYR A 167 -12.56 -7.74 -5.07
CA TYR A 167 -11.31 -7.63 -4.31
C TYR A 167 -10.34 -6.66 -4.98
N LYS A 168 -10.29 -6.67 -6.30
CA LYS A 168 -9.48 -5.71 -7.07
C LYS A 168 -9.84 -4.26 -6.76
N SER A 169 -11.11 -3.95 -6.45
CA SER A 169 -11.55 -2.60 -6.07
C SER A 169 -11.21 -2.20 -4.63
N SER A 170 -10.88 -3.14 -3.77
CA SER A 170 -10.75 -2.93 -2.33
C SER A 170 -9.40 -3.39 -1.74
N THR A 171 -8.52 -3.96 -2.56
CA THR A 171 -7.19 -4.39 -2.14
C THR A 171 -6.08 -3.78 -3.00
N THR A 172 -4.89 -3.68 -2.44
CA THR A 172 -3.66 -3.37 -3.18
C THR A 172 -2.52 -4.25 -2.68
N THR A 173 -1.75 -4.79 -3.61
CA THR A 173 -0.65 -5.71 -3.30
C THR A 173 0.68 -5.03 -3.55
N ARG A 174 1.63 -5.23 -2.64
CA ARG A 174 3.01 -4.78 -2.78
C ARG A 174 3.97 -5.94 -2.52
N ASN A 175 5.00 -6.05 -3.36
CA ASN A 175 6.11 -6.94 -3.02
C ASN A 175 6.76 -6.46 -1.72
N LEU A 176 7.13 -7.40 -0.84
CA LEU A 176 7.71 -7.07 0.47
C LEU A 176 9.00 -6.24 0.32
N ARG A 177 9.80 -6.47 -0.73
CA ARG A 177 10.99 -5.63 -1.03
C ARG A 177 10.60 -4.16 -1.30
N THR A 178 9.43 -3.91 -1.88
CA THR A 178 8.91 -2.54 -2.07
C THR A 178 8.52 -1.93 -0.73
N VAL A 179 7.88 -2.71 0.13
CA VAL A 179 7.54 -2.28 1.50
C VAL A 179 8.82 -1.95 2.28
N GLU A 180 9.84 -2.80 2.22
CA GLU A 180 11.13 -2.57 2.86
C GLU A 180 11.80 -1.27 2.35
N LYS A 181 11.75 -0.98 1.05
CA LYS A 181 12.25 0.29 0.48
C LYS A 181 11.49 1.53 0.98
N LEU A 182 10.24 1.38 1.38
CA LEU A 182 9.45 2.44 1.99
C LEU A 182 9.81 2.68 3.46
N LEU A 183 10.54 1.77 4.08
CA LEU A 183 11.02 1.87 5.47
C LEU A 183 12.44 2.43 5.59
N THR A 184 13.19 2.42 4.51
CA THR A 184 14.53 3.04 4.45
C THR A 184 14.43 4.50 4.05
N ASP A 185 15.29 5.35 4.62
CA ASP A 185 15.42 6.78 4.29
C ASP A 185 16.05 7.02 2.91
#